data_0dbda29a744942ddcff28fc4ee898690
#
_entry.id   0dbda29a744942ddcff28fc4ee898690
#
_cell.length_a   1.000
_cell.length_b   1.000
_cell.length_c   1.000
_cell.angle_alpha   90.00
_cell.angle_beta   90.00
_cell.angle_gamma   90.00
#
_symmetry.space_group_name_H-M   'P 1'
#
loop_
_entity.id
_entity.type
_entity.pdbx_description
1 polymer ?
#
loop_
_entity_poly.entity_id
_entity_poly.type
_entity_poly.pdbx_seq_one_letter_code
_entity_poly.pdbx_strand_id
1 'polypeptide(L)'
;MLSLKNLQIIKSISLPKALLTLLILFTLIFPAIASSESHPCQNATVQLRGNLDVIMNRGALWALMEQTEGLQDKSMVGLQADGKLALAVGRFESLCESEKKPTKQLFDDVGNLLGEARTIWNPRSSGEEILSLINGLKKKVDSILSTME
;
A
#
# COMPACT_ATOMS: atom_id res chain seq x y z
N MET A 1 -45.94 35.34 23.61
CA MET A 1 -46.94 34.31 23.94
C MET A 1 -47.46 33.68 22.65
N LEU A 2 -46.84 32.61 22.20
CA LEU A 2 -47.23 31.83 21.01
C LEU A 2 -47.75 30.48 21.50
N SER A 3 -49.02 30.22 21.18
CA SER A 3 -49.88 29.17 21.69
C SER A 3 -49.43 27.77 21.25
N LEU A 4 -49.21 26.91 22.23
CA LEU A 4 -48.93 25.46 22.14
C LEU A 4 -50.22 24.67 21.82
N LYS A 5 -50.87 24.90 20.69
CA LYS A 5 -52.09 24.17 20.32
C LYS A 5 -52.07 23.40 18.99
N ASN A 6 -50.92 23.12 18.40
CA ASN A 6 -50.87 22.35 17.15
C ASN A 6 -50.01 21.06 17.21
N LEU A 7 -49.97 20.40 18.37
CA LEU A 7 -49.19 19.15 18.53
C LEU A 7 -50.12 17.96 18.81
N GLN A 8 -51.15 17.77 18.03
CA GLN A 8 -51.96 16.53 18.09
C GLN A 8 -52.66 16.23 16.76
N ILE A 9 -51.94 15.99 15.68
CA ILE A 9 -52.46 15.21 14.55
C ILE A 9 -51.29 14.42 13.95
N ILE A 10 -50.71 13.51 14.72
CA ILE A 10 -50.07 12.33 14.13
C ILE A 10 -51.05 11.19 14.31
N LYS A 11 -52.12 11.22 13.51
CA LYS A 11 -52.96 10.04 13.33
C LYS A 11 -52.07 8.89 12.86
N SER A 12 -52.10 7.80 13.62
CA SER A 12 -51.50 6.52 13.31
C SER A 12 -51.69 6.17 11.82
N ILE A 13 -50.67 6.35 11.06
CA ILE A 13 -50.59 5.80 9.70
C ILE A 13 -50.43 4.31 9.89
N SER A 14 -51.54 3.56 9.85
CA SER A 14 -51.46 2.11 9.77
C SER A 14 -50.84 1.78 8.42
N LEU A 15 -49.53 1.47 8.39
CA LEU A 15 -48.89 0.98 7.21
C LEU A 15 -49.62 -0.27 6.72
N PRO A 16 -50.09 -0.33 5.47
CA PRO A 16 -50.74 -1.53 4.96
C PRO A 16 -49.79 -2.72 5.10
N LYS A 17 -50.33 -3.84 5.60
CA LYS A 17 -49.55 -5.08 5.85
C LYS A 17 -48.73 -5.51 4.64
N ALA A 18 -49.17 -5.16 3.43
CA ALA A 18 -48.43 -5.37 2.18
C ALA A 18 -47.11 -4.59 2.11
N LEU A 19 -47.02 -3.39 2.69
CA LEU A 19 -45.79 -2.58 2.70
C LEU A 19 -44.75 -3.15 3.68
N LEU A 20 -45.21 -3.69 4.80
CA LEU A 20 -44.36 -4.33 5.80
C LEU A 20 -43.74 -5.62 5.28
N THR A 21 -44.53 -6.43 4.54
CA THR A 21 -44.03 -7.65 3.89
C THR A 21 -43.05 -7.32 2.77
N LEU A 22 -43.27 -6.26 2.02
CA LEU A 22 -42.33 -5.82 0.97
C LEU A 22 -40.97 -5.37 1.57
N LEU A 23 -41.01 -4.67 2.72
CA LEU A 23 -39.80 -4.23 3.40
C LEU A 23 -38.99 -5.41 3.95
N ILE A 24 -39.65 -6.44 4.46
CA ILE A 24 -38.98 -7.66 4.97
C ILE A 24 -38.41 -8.49 3.82
N LEU A 25 -39.12 -8.60 2.68
CA LEU A 25 -38.57 -9.25 1.50
C LEU A 25 -37.34 -8.52 0.92
N PHE A 26 -37.32 -7.18 0.97
CA PHE A 26 -36.20 -6.38 0.49
C PHE A 26 -34.94 -6.57 1.33
N THR A 27 -35.09 -6.79 2.65
CA THR A 27 -33.94 -7.08 3.55
C THR A 27 -33.40 -8.50 3.39
N LEU A 28 -34.21 -9.45 2.87
CA LEU A 28 -33.79 -10.83 2.64
C LEU A 28 -33.11 -11.03 1.25
N ILE A 29 -33.33 -10.10 0.31
CA ILE A 29 -32.77 -10.17 -1.06
C ILE A 29 -31.44 -9.43 -1.17
N PHE A 30 -31.11 -8.53 -0.24
CA PHE A 30 -29.74 -8.03 -0.16
C PHE A 30 -28.88 -9.14 0.47
N PRO A 31 -28.08 -9.90 -0.32
CA PRO A 31 -27.02 -10.67 0.28
C PRO A 31 -26.26 -9.66 1.12
N ALA A 32 -26.10 -9.94 2.40
CA ALA A 32 -25.11 -9.23 3.21
C ALA A 32 -23.87 -9.16 2.30
N ILE A 33 -23.50 -7.95 1.90
CA ILE A 33 -22.19 -7.72 1.29
C ILE A 33 -21.27 -8.15 2.42
N ALA A 34 -20.91 -9.42 2.40
CA ALA A 34 -19.87 -9.95 3.25
C ALA A 34 -18.72 -8.99 2.95
N SER A 35 -18.44 -8.11 3.90
CA SER A 35 -17.20 -7.39 3.93
C SER A 35 -16.18 -8.51 3.84
N SER A 36 -15.62 -8.73 2.65
CA SER A 36 -14.52 -9.64 2.46
C SER A 36 -13.47 -9.09 3.40
N GLU A 37 -13.31 -9.72 4.58
CA GLU A 37 -12.17 -9.45 5.43
C GLU A 37 -10.97 -9.65 4.51
N SER A 38 -10.41 -8.53 4.05
CA SER A 38 -9.27 -8.54 3.16
C SER A 38 -8.21 -9.34 3.88
N HIS A 39 -7.81 -10.45 3.28
CA HIS A 39 -6.82 -11.36 3.86
C HIS A 39 -5.64 -10.50 4.35
N PRO A 40 -5.13 -10.66 5.58
CA PRO A 40 -4.07 -9.81 6.14
C PRO A 40 -2.90 -9.62 5.18
N CYS A 41 -2.58 -10.66 4.41
CA CYS A 41 -1.55 -10.66 3.39
C CYS A 41 -1.88 -9.72 2.21
N GLN A 42 -3.14 -9.64 1.79
CA GLN A 42 -3.58 -8.75 0.72
C GLN A 42 -3.41 -7.27 1.11
N ASN A 43 -3.75 -6.92 2.36
CA ASN A 43 -3.54 -5.56 2.86
C ASN A 43 -2.05 -5.22 2.94
N ALA A 44 -1.22 -6.17 3.37
CA ALA A 44 0.24 -6.00 3.40
C ALA A 44 0.80 -5.75 1.99
N THR A 45 0.37 -6.51 1.00
CA THR A 45 0.75 -6.32 -0.40
C THR A 45 0.37 -4.94 -0.93
N VAL A 46 -0.87 -4.49 -0.69
CA VAL A 46 -1.33 -3.15 -1.11
C VAL A 46 -0.47 -2.06 -0.48
N GLN A 47 -0.13 -2.19 0.80
CA GLN A 47 0.72 -1.22 1.50
C GLN A 47 2.15 -1.19 0.94
N LEU A 48 2.77 -2.35 0.69
CA LEU A 48 4.10 -2.44 0.11
C LEU A 48 4.14 -1.88 -1.31
N ARG A 49 3.15 -2.18 -2.14
CA ARG A 49 3.01 -1.61 -3.49
C ARG A 49 2.89 -0.08 -3.44
N GLY A 50 2.01 0.47 -2.62
CA GLY A 50 1.87 1.91 -2.48
C GLY A 50 3.18 2.60 -2.08
N ASN A 51 3.97 1.99 -1.19
CA ASN A 51 5.29 2.51 -0.84
C ASN A 51 6.30 2.37 -1.99
N LEU A 52 6.27 1.27 -2.74
CA LEU A 52 7.11 1.07 -3.91
C LEU A 52 6.80 2.08 -5.01
N ASP A 53 5.52 2.36 -5.29
CA ASP A 53 5.10 3.33 -6.31
C ASP A 53 5.67 4.72 -6.03
N VAL A 54 5.73 5.14 -4.77
CA VAL A 54 6.37 6.40 -4.38
C VAL A 54 7.86 6.41 -4.74
N ILE A 55 8.54 5.28 -4.60
CA ILE A 55 9.96 5.13 -4.95
C ILE A 55 10.14 5.13 -6.46
N MET A 56 9.34 4.37 -7.19
CA MET A 56 9.43 4.26 -8.65
C MET A 56 9.11 5.57 -9.37
N ASN A 57 8.22 6.39 -8.82
CA ASN A 57 7.88 7.70 -9.36
C ASN A 57 9.04 8.71 -9.31
N ARG A 58 10.11 8.44 -8.56
CA ARG A 58 11.33 9.27 -8.58
C ARG A 58 12.30 8.94 -9.73
N GLY A 59 11.92 8.08 -10.67
CA GLY A 59 12.73 7.76 -11.84
C GLY A 59 13.21 9.00 -12.62
N ALA A 60 12.42 10.09 -12.61
CA ALA A 60 12.84 11.37 -13.16
C ALA A 60 14.09 11.97 -12.48
N LEU A 61 14.31 11.67 -11.19
CA LEU A 61 15.52 12.09 -10.46
C LEU A 61 16.75 11.34 -10.96
N TRP A 62 16.61 10.04 -11.20
CA TRP A 62 17.72 9.24 -11.77
C TRP A 62 18.08 9.72 -13.17
N ALA A 63 17.08 10.07 -14.01
CA ALA A 63 17.31 10.63 -15.33
C ALA A 63 18.01 12.00 -15.27
N LEU A 64 17.67 12.84 -14.28
CA LEU A 64 18.38 14.11 -14.06
C LEU A 64 19.82 13.88 -13.62
N MET A 65 20.07 12.91 -12.75
CA MET A 65 21.44 12.54 -12.33
C MET A 65 22.26 12.02 -13.50
N GLU A 66 21.67 11.25 -14.42
CA GLU A 66 22.33 10.78 -15.63
C GLU A 66 22.84 11.92 -16.53
N GLN A 67 22.09 13.03 -16.56
CA GLN A 67 22.45 14.23 -17.31
C GLN A 67 23.45 15.14 -16.58
N THR A 68 23.74 14.85 -15.30
CA THR A 68 24.64 15.66 -14.49
C THR A 68 26.06 15.06 -14.52
N GLU A 69 27.04 15.88 -14.90
CA GLU A 69 28.43 15.45 -14.98
C GLU A 69 28.92 14.83 -13.65
N GLY A 70 29.54 13.66 -13.75
CA GLY A 70 30.05 12.92 -12.60
C GLY A 70 29.02 12.14 -11.79
N LEU A 71 27.75 12.10 -12.21
CA LEU A 71 26.65 11.38 -11.55
C LEU A 71 26.05 10.24 -12.39
N GLN A 72 26.49 10.05 -13.65
CA GLN A 72 25.94 9.06 -14.58
C GLN A 72 25.96 7.63 -14.00
N ASP A 73 27.14 7.20 -13.49
CA ASP A 73 27.30 5.85 -12.92
C ASP A 73 26.41 5.63 -11.70
N LYS A 74 26.09 6.71 -10.96
CA LYS A 74 25.28 6.65 -9.75
C LYS A 74 23.80 6.48 -10.07
N SER A 75 23.32 7.06 -11.18
CA SER A 75 21.95 6.87 -11.64
C SER A 75 21.66 5.40 -11.95
N MET A 76 22.57 4.73 -12.64
CA MET A 76 22.44 3.30 -12.97
C MET A 76 22.41 2.42 -11.71
N VAL A 77 23.25 2.70 -10.71
CA VAL A 77 23.25 1.96 -9.45
C VAL A 77 21.94 2.16 -8.70
N GLY A 78 21.39 3.38 -8.74
CA GLY A 78 20.07 3.72 -8.15
C GLY A 78 18.91 2.98 -8.82
N LEU A 79 18.87 2.98 -10.15
CA LEU A 79 17.88 2.22 -10.93
C LEU A 79 17.93 0.72 -10.64
N GLN A 80 19.14 0.14 -10.52
CA GLN A 80 19.30 -1.26 -10.13
C GLN A 80 18.78 -1.54 -8.72
N ALA A 81 19.00 -0.64 -7.77
CA ALA A 81 18.48 -0.78 -6.41
C ALA A 81 16.94 -0.74 -6.39
N ASP A 82 16.33 0.21 -7.11
CA ASP A 82 14.88 0.31 -7.24
C ASP A 82 14.28 -0.94 -7.90
N GLY A 83 14.92 -1.50 -8.94
CA GLY A 83 14.53 -2.76 -9.56
C GLY A 83 14.57 -3.95 -8.59
N LYS A 84 15.59 -4.03 -7.72
CA LYS A 84 15.67 -5.07 -6.68
C LYS A 84 14.58 -4.90 -5.61
N LEU A 85 14.23 -3.68 -5.24
CA LEU A 85 13.11 -3.43 -4.33
C LEU A 85 11.79 -3.90 -4.95
N ALA A 86 11.56 -3.61 -6.23
CA ALA A 86 10.40 -4.10 -6.96
C ALA A 86 10.35 -5.64 -6.98
N LEU A 87 11.49 -6.30 -7.18
CA LEU A 87 11.59 -7.76 -7.09
C LEU A 87 11.24 -8.28 -5.70
N ALA A 88 11.70 -7.63 -4.62
CA ALA A 88 11.40 -8.03 -3.25
C ALA A 88 9.90 -7.92 -2.95
N VAL A 89 9.25 -6.85 -3.38
CA VAL A 89 7.80 -6.69 -3.24
C VAL A 89 7.06 -7.76 -4.04
N GLY A 90 7.44 -8.02 -5.30
CA GLY A 90 6.82 -9.05 -6.14
C GLY A 90 6.98 -10.47 -5.57
N ARG A 91 8.14 -10.80 -4.99
CA ARG A 91 8.33 -12.10 -4.29
C ARG A 91 7.48 -12.21 -3.03
N PHE A 92 7.37 -11.13 -2.24
CA PHE A 92 6.46 -11.09 -1.09
C PHE A 92 5.01 -11.38 -1.53
N GLU A 93 4.56 -10.77 -2.61
CA GLU A 93 3.22 -11.02 -3.19
C GLU A 93 3.03 -12.48 -3.59
N SER A 94 4.01 -13.06 -4.29
CA SER A 94 3.97 -14.48 -4.67
C SER A 94 3.89 -15.41 -3.45
N LEU A 95 4.60 -15.07 -2.36
CA LEU A 95 4.47 -15.80 -1.09
C LEU A 95 3.07 -15.67 -0.50
N CYS A 96 2.43 -14.51 -0.61
CA CYS A 96 1.04 -14.31 -0.18
C CYS A 96 0.04 -15.21 -0.92
N GLU A 97 0.32 -15.56 -2.15
CA GLU A 97 -0.51 -16.45 -2.97
C GLU A 97 -0.19 -17.93 -2.75
N SER A 98 1.01 -18.23 -2.22
CA SER A 98 1.47 -19.59 -1.96
C SER A 98 0.86 -20.20 -0.69
N GLU A 99 1.03 -21.51 -0.51
CA GLU A 99 0.68 -22.18 0.74
C GLU A 99 1.52 -21.70 1.92
N LYS A 100 2.79 -21.37 1.68
CA LYS A 100 3.74 -20.89 2.69
C LYS A 100 3.66 -19.37 2.79
N LYS A 101 2.72 -18.89 3.59
CA LYS A 101 2.50 -17.46 3.78
C LYS A 101 3.73 -16.74 4.39
N PRO A 102 4.00 -15.49 3.97
CA PRO A 102 5.10 -14.71 4.54
C PRO A 102 4.84 -14.40 6.01
N THR A 103 5.93 -14.31 6.78
CA THR A 103 5.87 -13.93 8.19
C THR A 103 5.65 -12.42 8.34
N LYS A 104 5.14 -12.01 9.52
CA LYS A 104 5.10 -10.58 9.86
C LYS A 104 6.49 -9.93 9.80
N GLN A 105 7.53 -10.65 10.24
CA GLN A 105 8.90 -10.15 10.18
C GLN A 105 9.32 -9.82 8.74
N LEU A 106 9.02 -10.70 7.79
CA LEU A 106 9.36 -10.46 6.39
C LEU A 106 8.62 -9.23 5.82
N PHE A 107 7.35 -9.03 6.21
CA PHE A 107 6.62 -7.83 5.86
C PHE A 107 7.30 -6.56 6.42
N ASP A 108 7.66 -6.59 7.69
CA ASP A 108 8.33 -5.47 8.37
C ASP A 108 9.70 -5.19 7.71
N ASP A 109 10.46 -6.23 7.36
CA ASP A 109 11.78 -6.11 6.72
C ASP A 109 11.68 -5.47 5.32
N VAL A 110 10.75 -5.91 4.48
CA VAL A 110 10.50 -5.30 3.16
C VAL A 110 10.01 -3.86 3.32
N GLY A 111 9.11 -3.60 4.27
CA GLY A 111 8.61 -2.26 4.57
C GLY A 111 9.73 -1.30 5.01
N ASN A 112 10.65 -1.78 5.84
CA ASN A 112 11.82 -1.00 6.30
C ASN A 112 12.77 -0.67 5.14
N LEU A 113 13.01 -1.62 4.23
CA LEU A 113 13.80 -1.36 3.02
C LEU A 113 13.20 -0.25 2.15
N LEU A 114 11.87 -0.28 1.95
CA LEU A 114 11.18 0.77 1.21
C LEU A 114 11.25 2.11 1.94
N GLY A 115 11.13 2.11 3.27
CA GLY A 115 11.32 3.29 4.11
C GLY A 115 12.72 3.89 3.96
N GLU A 116 13.77 3.05 4.05
CA GLU A 116 15.17 3.46 3.86
C GLU A 116 15.39 4.02 2.45
N ALA A 117 14.89 3.34 1.43
CA ALA A 117 15.01 3.79 0.04
C ALA A 117 14.42 5.19 -0.17
N ARG A 118 13.31 5.53 0.50
CA ARG A 118 12.70 6.87 0.42
C ARG A 118 13.60 7.98 0.99
N THR A 119 14.46 7.66 1.95
CA THR A 119 15.33 8.64 2.63
C THR A 119 16.70 8.81 1.97
N ILE A 120 17.11 7.92 1.08
CA ILE A 120 18.41 7.99 0.38
C ILE A 120 18.57 9.29 -0.40
N TRP A 121 17.47 9.81 -0.96
CA TRP A 121 17.51 11.05 -1.71
C TRP A 121 17.43 12.26 -0.77
N ASN A 122 18.58 12.84 -0.49
CA ASN A 122 18.67 14.14 0.13
C ASN A 122 19.45 15.08 -0.81
N PRO A 123 18.85 16.18 -1.28
CA PRO A 123 19.53 17.11 -2.20
C PRO A 123 20.80 17.76 -1.59
N ARG A 124 21.01 17.59 -0.29
CA ARG A 124 22.21 18.08 0.42
C ARG A 124 23.32 17.04 0.52
N SER A 125 23.03 15.77 0.20
CA SER A 125 24.03 14.71 0.26
C SER A 125 24.98 14.76 -0.93
N SER A 126 26.27 14.49 -0.68
CA SER A 126 27.26 14.33 -1.75
C SER A 126 26.91 13.10 -2.62
N GLY A 127 27.39 13.09 -3.86
CA GLY A 127 27.21 11.95 -4.73
C GLY A 127 27.83 10.66 -4.18
N GLU A 128 28.95 10.74 -3.45
CA GLU A 128 29.59 9.58 -2.81
C GLU A 128 28.79 9.04 -1.65
N GLU A 129 28.19 9.93 -0.84
CA GLU A 129 27.30 9.56 0.25
C GLU A 129 26.08 8.83 -0.30
N ILE A 130 25.42 9.37 -1.33
CA ILE A 130 24.27 8.72 -2.00
C ILE A 130 24.68 7.33 -2.53
N LEU A 131 25.81 7.20 -3.19
CA LEU A 131 26.30 5.91 -3.71
C LEU A 131 26.54 4.89 -2.58
N SER A 132 27.11 5.33 -1.47
CA SER A 132 27.32 4.49 -0.28
C SER A 132 26.01 3.96 0.28
N LEU A 133 24.99 4.86 0.41
CA LEU A 133 23.67 4.49 0.88
C LEU A 133 22.96 3.51 -0.06
N ILE A 134 23.03 3.74 -1.38
CA ILE A 134 22.44 2.83 -2.38
C ILE A 134 23.11 1.44 -2.31
N ASN A 135 24.42 1.37 -2.20
CA ASN A 135 25.14 0.09 -2.09
C ASN A 135 24.79 -0.64 -0.78
N GLY A 136 24.62 0.09 0.32
CA GLY A 136 24.12 -0.46 1.58
C GLY A 136 22.73 -1.05 1.43
N LEU A 137 21.81 -0.31 0.81
CA LEU A 137 20.45 -0.77 0.52
C LEU A 137 20.46 -2.03 -0.36
N LYS A 138 21.23 -2.05 -1.45
CA LYS A 138 21.33 -3.23 -2.34
C LYS A 138 21.71 -4.49 -1.57
N LYS A 139 22.71 -4.42 -0.68
CA LYS A 139 23.14 -5.57 0.15
C LYS A 139 22.00 -6.07 1.04
N LYS A 140 21.24 -5.15 1.66
CA LYS A 140 20.11 -5.52 2.52
C LYS A 140 19.00 -6.18 1.70
N VAL A 141 18.67 -5.63 0.52
CA VAL A 141 17.66 -6.22 -0.38
C VAL A 141 18.09 -7.63 -0.81
N ASP A 142 19.37 -7.82 -1.20
CA ASP A 142 19.89 -9.14 -1.57
C ASP A 142 19.78 -10.14 -0.42
N SER A 143 20.07 -9.71 0.81
CA SER A 143 19.90 -10.55 2.01
C SER A 143 18.46 -10.98 2.20
N ILE A 144 17.49 -10.07 2.05
CA ILE A 144 16.06 -10.38 2.20
C ILE A 144 15.57 -11.29 1.05
N LEU A 145 15.98 -11.01 -0.18
CA LEU A 145 15.64 -11.86 -1.33
C LEU A 145 16.09 -13.31 -1.13
N SER A 146 17.28 -13.51 -0.54
CA SER A 146 17.77 -14.87 -0.24
C SER A 146 16.96 -15.61 0.81
N THR A 147 16.23 -14.92 1.66
CA THR A 147 15.31 -15.54 2.65
C THR A 147 13.98 -15.95 2.04
N MET A 148 13.67 -15.47 0.83
CA MET A 148 12.43 -15.74 0.11
C MET A 148 12.57 -16.90 -0.91
N GLU A 149 13.73 -17.52 -1.01
CA GLU A 149 14.00 -18.68 -1.85
C GLU A 149 13.67 -19.99 -1.09
#